data_a416ef6d79a7ea2635d675827211e733
#
_entry.id   a416ef6d79a7ea2635d675827211e733
#
_cell.length_a   1.000
_cell.length_b   1.000
_cell.length_c   1.000
_cell.angle_alpha   90.00
_cell.angle_beta   90.00
_cell.angle_gamma   90.00
#
_symmetry.space_group_name_H-M   'P 1'
#
loop_
_entity.id
_entity.type
_entity.pdbx_description
1 polymer ?
#
loop_
_entity_poly.entity_id
_entity_poly.type
_entity_poly.pdbx_seq_one_letter_code
_entity_poly.pdbx_strand_id
1 'polypeptide(L)'
;ASDVYKRQVLGNYIRFLVDDCLKFVEREIRRGNKYDAIVMDPPSYGRGPSGEVWKLEKNLEELVSRCTLLLSDKPLFFLINAYTTGVSSTVLYNILKLTVGKTYGGAIDAGEIGLPISKNDLVLPCGIYGRWQDE
;
A
#
# COMPACT_ATOMS: atom_id res chain seq x y z
N ALA A 1 15.35 -19.39 1.48
CA ALA A 1 14.65 -20.48 0.77
C ALA A 1 13.38 -19.96 0.07
N SER A 2 12.57 -19.16 0.73
CA SER A 2 11.33 -18.61 0.12
C SER A 2 11.57 -17.74 -1.09
N ASP A 3 12.63 -16.93 -1.11
CA ASP A 3 12.94 -16.02 -2.22
C ASP A 3 13.48 -16.76 -3.44
N VAL A 4 14.27 -17.82 -3.24
CA VAL A 4 14.75 -18.66 -4.34
C VAL A 4 13.57 -19.42 -4.96
N TYR A 5 12.68 -19.98 -4.15
CA TYR A 5 11.49 -20.67 -4.61
C TYR A 5 10.56 -19.72 -5.41
N LYS A 6 10.30 -18.52 -4.88
CA LYS A 6 9.50 -17.52 -5.57
C LYS A 6 10.09 -17.13 -6.92
N ARG A 7 11.40 -16.94 -7.00
CA ARG A 7 12.10 -16.63 -8.26
C ARG A 7 11.98 -17.77 -9.28
N GLN A 8 12.05 -19.02 -8.83
CA GLN A 8 11.94 -20.20 -9.70
C GLN A 8 10.51 -20.40 -10.23
N VAL A 9 9.49 -20.18 -9.40
CA VAL A 9 8.07 -20.38 -9.77
C VAL A 9 7.53 -19.24 -10.61
N LEU A 10 7.90 -18.00 -10.28
CA LEU A 10 7.35 -16.80 -10.93
C LEU A 10 8.22 -16.26 -12.06
N GLY A 11 9.42 -16.83 -12.28
CA GLY A 11 10.31 -16.48 -13.37
C GLY A 11 10.82 -15.03 -13.31
N ASN A 12 11.17 -14.50 -14.48
CA ASN A 12 11.72 -13.15 -14.63
C ASN A 12 10.68 -12.02 -14.56
N TYR A 13 9.40 -12.36 -14.39
CA TYR A 13 8.31 -11.38 -14.37
C TYR A 13 8.14 -10.65 -13.03
N ILE A 14 8.72 -11.18 -11.93
CA ILE A 14 8.66 -10.56 -10.61
C ILE A 14 10.07 -10.19 -10.15
N ARG A 15 10.22 -8.93 -9.82
CA ARG A 15 11.45 -8.38 -9.26
C ARG A 15 11.29 -8.19 -7.76
N PHE A 16 12.10 -8.89 -6.97
CA PHE A 16 12.13 -8.78 -5.52
C PHE A 16 13.24 -7.82 -5.09
N LEU A 17 12.88 -6.83 -4.28
CA LEU A 17 13.80 -5.81 -3.77
C LEU A 17 13.65 -5.72 -2.25
N VAL A 18 14.78 -5.64 -1.55
CA VAL A 18 14.83 -5.32 -0.12
C VAL A 18 15.41 -3.91 0.00
N ASP A 19 14.58 -2.96 0.41
CA ASP A 19 14.94 -1.55 0.43
C ASP A 19 14.03 -0.76 1.38
N ASP A 20 14.44 0.43 1.74
CA ASP A 20 13.57 1.44 2.35
C ASP A 20 12.54 1.91 1.29
N CYS A 21 11.25 1.75 1.59
CA CYS A 21 10.19 2.04 0.62
C CYS A 21 10.19 3.50 0.16
N LEU A 22 10.36 4.44 1.06
CA LEU A 22 10.36 5.86 0.69
C LEU A 22 11.56 6.21 -0.19
N LYS A 23 12.74 5.72 0.14
CA LYS A 23 13.95 5.90 -0.67
C LYS A 23 13.81 5.25 -2.06
N PHE A 24 13.22 4.07 -2.12
CA PHE A 24 12.91 3.40 -3.39
C PHE A 24 11.95 4.26 -4.24
N VAL A 25 10.86 4.72 -3.65
CA VAL A 25 9.85 5.56 -4.34
C VAL A 25 10.51 6.84 -4.88
N GLU A 26 11.32 7.53 -4.08
CA GLU A 26 12.04 8.73 -4.49
C GLU A 26 13.00 8.47 -5.68
N ARG A 27 13.69 7.33 -5.68
CA ARG A 27 14.54 6.96 -6.83
C ARG A 27 13.73 6.69 -8.09
N GLU A 28 12.61 5.98 -7.96
CA GLU A 28 11.73 5.67 -9.10
C GLU A 28 11.09 6.94 -9.68
N ILE A 29 10.72 7.89 -8.85
CA ILE A 29 10.25 9.22 -9.29
C ILE A 29 11.35 9.92 -10.12
N ARG A 30 12.58 9.97 -9.62
CA ARG A 30 13.71 10.59 -10.34
C ARG A 30 14.02 9.89 -11.67
N ARG A 31 13.83 8.57 -11.74
CA ARG A 31 14.04 7.77 -12.96
C ARG A 31 12.90 7.92 -13.97
N GLY A 32 11.78 8.50 -13.58
CA GLY A 32 10.58 8.61 -14.40
C GLY A 32 9.86 7.29 -14.64
N ASN A 33 10.10 6.27 -13.78
CA ASN A 33 9.39 5.00 -13.87
C ASN A 33 7.94 5.16 -13.41
N LYS A 34 7.04 4.46 -14.09
CA LYS A 34 5.60 4.50 -13.83
C LYS A 34 5.03 3.09 -13.64
N TYR A 35 3.98 3.00 -12.85
CA TYR A 35 3.33 1.75 -12.47
C TYR A 35 1.82 1.86 -12.66
N ASP A 36 1.19 0.79 -13.10
CA ASP A 36 -0.25 0.77 -13.36
C ASP A 36 -1.09 0.51 -12.10
N ALA A 37 -0.50 -0.12 -11.10
CA ALA A 37 -1.16 -0.38 -9.82
C ALA A 37 -0.16 -0.39 -8.67
N ILE A 38 -0.64 -0.06 -7.47
CA ILE A 38 0.14 -0.12 -6.24
C ILE A 38 -0.65 -0.87 -5.17
N VAL A 39 0.01 -1.82 -4.52
CA VAL A 39 -0.48 -2.50 -3.31
C VAL A 39 0.49 -2.19 -2.18
N MET A 40 -0.04 -1.78 -1.05
CA MET A 40 0.73 -1.32 0.09
C MET A 40 0.25 -2.00 1.37
N ASP A 41 1.18 -2.53 2.13
CA ASP A 41 0.92 -3.12 3.45
C ASP A 41 2.00 -2.64 4.45
N PRO A 42 1.97 -1.34 4.79
CA PRO A 42 3.01 -0.75 5.63
C PRO A 42 2.91 -1.22 7.07
N PRO A 43 4.05 -1.39 7.77
CA PRO A 43 4.02 -1.75 9.18
C PRO A 43 3.50 -0.60 10.05
N SER A 44 2.96 -0.94 11.22
CA SER A 44 2.50 0.06 12.20
C SER A 44 3.64 0.94 12.70
N TYR A 45 4.82 0.33 12.88
CA TYR A 45 6.02 0.96 13.41
C TYR A 45 7.28 0.35 12.79
N GLY A 46 8.31 1.14 12.63
CA GLY A 46 9.62 0.68 12.18
C GLY A 46 10.74 1.66 12.53
N ARG A 47 11.97 1.15 12.55
CA ARG A 47 13.18 1.97 12.64
C ARG A 47 14.09 1.68 11.48
N GLY A 48 14.61 2.73 10.86
CA GLY A 48 15.64 2.64 9.85
C GLY A 48 17.04 2.51 10.46
N PRO A 49 18.04 2.15 9.63
CA PRO A 49 19.42 1.94 10.07
C PRO A 49 20.10 3.22 10.58
N SER A 50 19.61 4.40 10.19
CA SER A 50 20.12 5.70 10.65
C SER A 50 19.31 6.30 11.81
N GLY A 51 18.43 5.50 12.44
CA GLY A 51 17.59 5.93 13.56
C GLY A 51 16.28 6.59 13.16
N GLU A 52 15.93 6.61 11.89
CA GLU A 52 14.65 7.10 11.41
C GLU A 52 13.51 6.29 12.03
N VAL A 53 12.44 6.95 12.42
CA VAL A 53 11.26 6.31 13.01
C VAL A 53 10.10 6.42 12.04
N TRP A 54 9.56 5.26 11.64
CA TRP A 54 8.30 5.14 10.93
C TRP A 54 7.17 4.92 11.93
N LYS A 55 6.13 5.72 11.82
CA LYS A 55 4.84 5.51 12.48
C LYS A 55 3.74 5.68 11.46
N LEU A 56 2.89 4.66 11.30
CA LEU A 56 1.85 4.66 10.28
C LEU A 56 0.98 5.91 10.35
N GLU A 57 0.49 6.25 11.52
CA GLU A 57 -0.42 7.38 11.74
C GLU A 57 0.20 8.75 11.42
N LYS A 58 1.52 8.84 11.34
CA LYS A 58 2.24 10.09 11.03
C LYS A 58 2.78 10.15 9.61
N ASN A 59 3.17 9.01 9.04
CA ASN A 59 3.97 8.96 7.83
C ASN A 59 3.22 8.40 6.62
N LEU A 60 2.03 7.81 6.82
CA LEU A 60 1.28 7.15 5.74
C LEU A 60 0.86 8.12 4.63
N GLU A 61 0.36 9.29 4.98
CA GLU A 61 -0.09 10.27 3.99
C GLU A 61 1.05 10.69 3.06
N GLU A 62 2.24 10.95 3.60
CA GLU A 62 3.42 11.29 2.80
C GLU A 62 3.81 10.16 1.86
N LEU A 63 3.85 8.92 2.36
CA LEU A 63 4.18 7.76 1.53
C LEU A 63 3.17 7.57 0.40
N VAL A 64 1.88 7.64 0.68
CA VAL A 64 0.81 7.51 -0.33
C VAL A 64 0.89 8.64 -1.35
N SER A 65 1.12 9.86 -0.89
CA SER A 65 1.29 11.03 -1.76
C SER A 65 2.47 10.84 -2.73
N ARG A 66 3.60 10.35 -2.25
CA ARG A 66 4.77 10.05 -3.09
C ARG A 66 4.51 8.89 -4.05
N CYS A 67 3.90 7.82 -3.58
CA CYS A 67 3.51 6.69 -4.42
C CYS A 67 2.53 7.10 -5.53
N THR A 68 1.64 8.05 -5.28
CA THR A 68 0.72 8.57 -6.31
C THR A 68 1.46 9.15 -7.52
N LEU A 69 2.63 9.75 -7.31
CA LEU A 69 3.48 10.27 -8.39
C LEU A 69 4.08 9.16 -9.27
N LEU A 70 4.07 7.92 -8.82
CA LEU A 70 4.55 6.75 -9.59
C LEU A 70 3.48 6.14 -10.47
N LEU A 71 2.22 6.54 -10.34
CA LEU A 71 1.16 5.98 -11.16
C LEU A 71 1.28 6.43 -12.61
N SER A 72 0.97 5.52 -13.53
CA SER A 72 0.92 5.78 -14.97
C SER A 72 -0.23 6.73 -15.32
N ASP A 73 -0.35 7.10 -16.59
CA ASP A 73 -1.42 7.99 -17.06
C ASP A 73 -2.81 7.36 -16.96
N LYS A 74 -2.89 6.03 -16.99
CA LYS A 74 -4.13 5.25 -16.84
C LYS A 74 -3.94 4.17 -15.78
N PRO A 75 -3.84 4.54 -14.51
CA PRO A 75 -3.64 3.59 -13.43
C PRO A 75 -4.90 2.76 -13.19
N LEU A 76 -4.73 1.54 -12.72
CA LEU A 76 -5.82 0.60 -12.48
C LEU A 76 -6.40 0.73 -11.07
N PHE A 77 -5.54 0.62 -10.07
CA PHE A 77 -5.94 0.72 -8.66
C PHE A 77 -4.79 1.05 -7.72
N PHE A 78 -5.15 1.50 -6.52
CA PHE A 78 -4.26 1.70 -5.40
C PHE A 78 -4.91 1.09 -4.15
N LEU A 79 -4.28 0.08 -3.55
CA LEU A 79 -4.78 -0.64 -2.38
C LEU A 79 -3.84 -0.45 -1.19
N ILE A 80 -4.40 -0.07 -0.06
CA ILE A 80 -3.69 0.06 1.22
C ILE A 80 -4.33 -0.89 2.23
N ASN A 81 -3.54 -1.74 2.87
CA ASN A 81 -3.93 -2.52 4.04
C ASN A 81 -3.23 -1.99 5.29
N ALA A 82 -3.85 -2.08 6.43
CA ALA A 82 -3.26 -1.70 7.71
C ALA A 82 -3.85 -2.51 8.87
N TYR A 83 -3.01 -2.76 9.89
CA TYR A 83 -3.39 -3.48 11.12
C TYR A 83 -3.32 -2.61 12.36
N THR A 84 -3.01 -1.33 12.21
CA THR A 84 -2.68 -0.44 13.32
C THR A 84 -3.91 -0.09 14.13
N THR A 85 -3.87 -0.34 15.43
CA THR A 85 -4.85 0.18 16.39
C THR A 85 -4.84 1.71 16.36
N GLY A 86 -6.02 2.31 16.31
CA GLY A 86 -6.15 3.77 16.30
C GLY A 86 -6.19 4.41 14.92
N VAL A 87 -6.03 3.61 13.85
CA VAL A 87 -6.26 4.07 12.48
C VAL A 87 -7.55 3.44 11.96
N SER A 88 -8.53 4.25 11.59
CA SER A 88 -9.78 3.77 11.01
C SER A 88 -9.71 3.64 9.49
N SER A 89 -10.61 2.85 8.91
CA SER A 89 -10.74 2.75 7.46
C SER A 89 -11.10 4.10 6.81
N THR A 90 -11.82 4.95 7.52
CA THR A 90 -12.14 6.32 7.07
C THR A 90 -10.88 7.16 6.87
N VAL A 91 -9.84 6.98 7.69
CA VAL A 91 -8.55 7.66 7.50
C VAL A 91 -7.92 7.24 6.17
N LEU A 92 -7.93 5.95 5.84
CA LEU A 92 -7.42 5.45 4.56
C LEU A 92 -8.22 6.00 3.37
N TYR A 93 -9.55 6.05 3.51
CA TYR A 93 -10.43 6.67 2.52
C TYR A 93 -10.05 8.15 2.26
N ASN A 94 -9.88 8.92 3.34
CA ASN A 94 -9.55 10.33 3.25
C ASN A 94 -8.17 10.57 2.60
N ILE A 95 -7.17 9.77 2.97
CA ILE A 95 -5.83 9.85 2.37
C ILE A 95 -5.91 9.59 0.86
N LEU A 96 -6.59 8.52 0.44
CA LEU A 96 -6.76 8.22 -0.99
C LEU A 96 -7.52 9.31 -1.73
N LYS A 97 -8.53 9.89 -1.11
CA LYS A 97 -9.31 10.98 -1.71
C LYS A 97 -8.47 12.24 -1.91
N LEU A 98 -7.63 12.59 -0.95
CA LEU A 98 -6.77 13.77 -1.00
C LEU A 98 -5.54 13.60 -1.91
N THR A 99 -5.16 12.38 -2.24
CA THR A 99 -3.99 12.04 -3.06
C THR A 99 -4.40 11.56 -4.46
N VAL A 100 -4.54 10.25 -4.65
CA VAL A 100 -4.85 9.66 -5.96
C VAL A 100 -6.20 10.11 -6.50
N GLY A 101 -7.23 10.18 -5.66
CA GLY A 101 -8.56 10.64 -6.08
C GLY A 101 -8.58 12.08 -6.57
N LYS A 102 -7.79 12.96 -5.96
CA LYS A 102 -7.64 14.34 -6.39
C LYS A 102 -6.99 14.45 -7.78
N THR A 103 -6.05 13.59 -8.09
CA THR A 103 -5.29 13.61 -9.35
C THR A 103 -6.03 12.91 -10.48
N TYR A 104 -6.65 11.76 -10.21
CA TYR A 104 -7.22 10.88 -11.23
C TYR A 104 -8.75 10.76 -11.20
N GLY A 105 -9.44 11.30 -10.18
CA GLY A 105 -10.84 11.00 -9.96
C GLY A 105 -11.04 9.56 -9.48
N GLY A 106 -11.93 8.82 -10.11
CA GLY A 106 -12.18 7.40 -9.82
C GLY A 106 -13.02 7.14 -8.57
N ALA A 107 -13.16 5.88 -8.20
CA ALA A 107 -13.93 5.42 -7.06
C ALA A 107 -13.05 5.01 -5.89
N ILE A 108 -13.48 5.32 -4.66
CA ILE A 108 -12.78 4.95 -3.43
C ILE A 108 -13.75 4.22 -2.52
N ASP A 109 -13.31 3.08 -1.99
CA ASP A 109 -13.97 2.38 -0.90
C ASP A 109 -12.99 2.02 0.20
N ALA A 110 -13.50 1.83 1.40
CA ALA A 110 -12.72 1.46 2.58
C ALA A 110 -13.57 0.67 3.56
N GLY A 111 -12.94 -0.19 4.34
CA GLY A 111 -13.64 -1.03 5.29
C GLY A 111 -12.70 -1.92 6.09
N GLU A 112 -13.29 -2.91 6.74
CA GLU A 112 -12.56 -3.92 7.51
C GLU A 112 -12.23 -5.14 6.66
N ILE A 113 -11.08 -5.75 6.96
CA ILE A 113 -10.67 -7.02 6.40
C ILE A 113 -10.95 -8.10 7.45
N GLY A 114 -11.60 -9.18 7.02
CA GLY A 114 -11.86 -10.30 7.89
C GLY A 114 -11.77 -11.64 7.16
N LEU A 115 -11.45 -12.69 7.92
CA LEU A 115 -11.43 -14.06 7.42
C LEU A 115 -12.62 -14.82 8.02
N PRO A 116 -13.50 -15.41 7.18
CA PRO A 116 -14.59 -16.24 7.67
C PRO A 116 -14.05 -17.46 8.44
N ILE A 117 -14.64 -17.74 9.59
CA ILE A 117 -14.30 -18.92 10.38
C ILE A 117 -15.19 -20.09 9.92
N SER A 118 -14.59 -21.16 9.40
CA SER A 118 -15.31 -22.26 8.75
C SER A 118 -16.26 -23.06 9.66
N LYS A 119 -16.09 -22.97 10.98
CA LYS A 119 -16.87 -23.77 11.95
C LYS A 119 -18.03 -23.02 12.62
N ASN A 120 -18.12 -21.73 12.39
CA ASN A 120 -19.20 -20.88 12.91
C ASN A 120 -19.35 -19.67 12.00
N ASP A 121 -20.40 -18.91 12.16
CA ASP A 121 -20.67 -17.72 11.33
C ASP A 121 -19.93 -16.46 11.82
N LEU A 122 -18.80 -16.64 12.49
CA LEU A 122 -17.95 -15.55 12.97
C LEU A 122 -16.89 -15.19 11.94
N VAL A 123 -16.34 -14.01 12.05
CA VAL A 123 -15.28 -13.48 11.21
C VAL A 123 -14.08 -13.09 12.07
N LEU A 124 -12.89 -13.58 11.71
CA LEU A 124 -11.64 -13.16 12.34
C LEU A 124 -11.25 -11.78 11.80
N PRO A 125 -11.19 -10.73 12.62
CA PRO A 125 -10.74 -9.43 12.14
C PRO A 125 -9.25 -9.46 11.80
N CYS A 126 -8.91 -8.94 10.61
CA CYS A 126 -7.54 -8.97 10.07
C CYS A 126 -6.98 -7.59 9.73
N GLY A 127 -7.71 -6.51 10.03
CA GLY A 127 -7.28 -5.16 9.77
C GLY A 127 -8.28 -4.35 8.97
N ILE A 128 -7.79 -3.31 8.33
CA ILE A 128 -8.58 -2.37 7.52
C ILE A 128 -7.96 -2.24 6.12
N TYR A 129 -8.76 -1.81 5.17
CA TYR A 129 -8.29 -1.47 3.82
C TYR A 129 -8.85 -0.14 3.34
N GLY A 130 -8.12 0.48 2.43
CA GLY A 130 -8.60 1.53 1.55
C GLY A 130 -8.22 1.18 0.12
N ARG A 131 -9.14 1.36 -0.82
CA ARG A 131 -8.93 1.06 -2.24
C ARG A 131 -9.43 2.19 -3.12
N TRP A 132 -8.57 2.67 -3.97
CA TRP A 132 -8.92 3.50 -5.11
C TRP A 132 -8.86 2.65 -6.39
N GLN A 133 -9.78 2.88 -7.31
CA GLN A 133 -9.76 2.28 -8.64
C GLN A 133 -10.23 3.29 -9.69
N ASP A 134 -9.72 3.16 -10.89
CA ASP A 134 -10.20 3.90 -12.05
C ASP A 134 -11.63 3.48 -12.40
N GLU A 135 -12.40 4.40 -12.91
CA GLU A 135 -13.78 4.16 -13.38
C GLU A 135 -13.84 3.98 -14.89
#